data_fe694ac8797c65c3e51048e2c661be0d
#
_entry.id   fe694ac8797c65c3e51048e2c661be0d
#
_cell.length_a   1.000
_cell.length_b   1.000
_cell.length_c   1.000
_cell.angle_alpha   90.00
_cell.angle_beta   90.00
_cell.angle_gamma   90.00
#
_symmetry.space_group_name_H-M   'P 1'
#
loop_
_entity.id
_entity.type
_entity.pdbx_description
1 polymer ?
#
loop_
_entity_poly.entity_id
_entity_poly.type
_entity_poly.pdbx_seq_one_letter_code
_entity_poly.pdbx_strand_id
1 'polypeptide(L)'
;LNGCSNGGRAALMEAIRFPNDYDGIIAGAPAFEFAEFASWMIGGARQQERSPLTREAMTLLDDNSRRACDSLDGVKDGVINDPRLCTEERLELDKLVCTSGQTSNCLTAGQVDTARYMYADQFDGSGQMVSPGVLPGAEAAGDWEFWMLKNPLLGSDSLIGGMADT
;
A
#
# COMPACT_ATOMS: atom_id res chain seq x y z
N LEU A 1 -0.59 -27.09 -10.19
CA LEU A 1 -1.13 -25.80 -10.60
C LEU A 1 -0.24 -24.67 -10.07
N ASN A 2 0.07 -23.69 -10.90
CA ASN A 2 0.82 -22.50 -10.52
C ASN A 2 0.11 -21.25 -11.06
N GLY A 3 -0.15 -20.26 -10.20
CA GLY A 3 -0.82 -19.03 -10.59
C GLY A 3 -0.36 -17.84 -9.74
N CYS A 4 -0.31 -16.65 -10.36
CA CYS A 4 0.03 -15.39 -9.69
C CYS A 4 -1.10 -14.36 -9.89
N SER A 5 -1.28 -13.44 -8.93
CA SER A 5 -2.33 -12.41 -8.96
C SER A 5 -3.74 -13.05 -9.06
N ASN A 6 -4.53 -12.77 -10.09
CA ASN A 6 -5.79 -13.48 -10.34
C ASN A 6 -5.61 -15.00 -10.55
N GLY A 7 -4.48 -15.43 -11.14
CA GLY A 7 -4.13 -16.83 -11.21
C GLY A 7 -3.81 -17.44 -9.85
N GLY A 8 -3.21 -16.67 -8.94
CA GLY A 8 -3.03 -17.05 -7.54
C GLY A 8 -4.37 -17.21 -6.81
N ARG A 9 -5.31 -16.29 -7.04
CA ARG A 9 -6.69 -16.42 -6.54
C ARG A 9 -7.36 -17.69 -7.07
N ALA A 10 -7.27 -17.96 -8.37
CA ALA A 10 -7.82 -19.19 -8.95
C ALA A 10 -7.18 -20.43 -8.31
N ALA A 11 -5.84 -20.43 -8.13
CA ALA A 11 -5.10 -21.52 -7.49
C ALA A 11 -5.57 -21.78 -6.04
N LEU A 12 -5.85 -20.73 -5.25
CA LEU A 12 -6.43 -20.87 -3.91
C LEU A 12 -7.85 -21.42 -3.97
N MET A 13 -8.67 -20.95 -4.91
CA MET A 13 -10.02 -21.47 -5.08
C MET A 13 -10.03 -22.95 -5.46
N GLU A 14 -9.10 -23.40 -6.29
CA GLU A 14 -8.89 -24.82 -6.59
C GLU A 14 -8.52 -25.61 -5.33
N ALA A 15 -7.55 -25.11 -4.55
CA ALA A 15 -7.15 -25.77 -3.30
C ALA A 15 -8.32 -25.92 -2.31
N ILE A 16 -9.20 -24.92 -2.25
CA ILE A 16 -10.33 -24.91 -1.30
C ILE A 16 -11.50 -25.77 -1.79
N ARG A 17 -11.84 -25.65 -3.07
CA ARG A 17 -13.08 -26.25 -3.63
C ARG A 17 -12.84 -27.62 -4.25
N PHE A 18 -11.64 -27.85 -4.80
CA PHE A 18 -11.29 -29.04 -5.55
C PHE A 18 -9.94 -29.61 -5.13
N PRO A 19 -9.76 -29.97 -3.81
CA PRO A 19 -8.46 -30.31 -3.24
C PRO A 19 -7.82 -31.57 -3.85
N ASN A 20 -8.57 -32.36 -4.60
CA ASN A 20 -8.08 -33.60 -5.22
C ASN A 20 -7.68 -33.44 -6.69
N ASP A 21 -7.83 -32.23 -7.29
CA ASP A 21 -7.57 -32.02 -8.71
C ASP A 21 -6.07 -31.89 -9.02
N TYR A 22 -5.25 -31.54 -8.01
CA TYR A 22 -3.83 -31.29 -8.16
C TYR A 22 -3.03 -31.84 -7.00
N ASP A 23 -1.86 -32.45 -7.31
CA ASP A 23 -0.92 -32.94 -6.29
C ASP A 23 -0.14 -31.81 -5.61
N GLY A 24 -0.10 -30.62 -6.22
CA GLY A 24 0.58 -29.44 -5.68
C GLY A 24 0.05 -28.15 -6.31
N ILE A 25 -0.06 -27.11 -5.46
CA ILE A 25 -0.58 -25.79 -5.86
C ILE A 25 0.38 -24.71 -5.34
N ILE A 26 0.79 -23.81 -6.24
CA ILE A 26 1.51 -22.58 -5.89
C ILE A 26 0.61 -21.39 -6.21
N ALA A 27 0.19 -20.67 -5.16
CA ALA A 27 -0.59 -19.46 -5.26
C ALA A 27 0.30 -18.26 -4.93
N GLY A 28 0.86 -17.62 -5.95
CA GLY A 28 1.72 -16.44 -5.81
C GLY A 28 0.90 -15.16 -5.74
N ALA A 29 1.18 -14.29 -4.77
CA ALA A 29 0.54 -12.97 -4.58
C ALA A 29 -0.97 -12.99 -4.95
N PRO A 30 -1.77 -13.88 -4.34
CA PRO A 30 -3.16 -14.09 -4.74
C PRO A 30 -4.00 -12.85 -4.43
N ALA A 31 -4.82 -12.41 -5.38
CA ALA A 31 -5.86 -11.40 -5.14
C ALA A 31 -7.03 -12.06 -4.37
N PHE A 32 -6.74 -12.51 -3.15
CA PHE A 32 -7.68 -13.15 -2.25
C PHE A 32 -8.53 -12.08 -1.55
N GLU A 33 -9.74 -12.41 -1.09
CA GLU A 33 -10.66 -11.41 -0.50
C GLU A 33 -10.80 -10.17 -1.39
N PHE A 34 -11.19 -10.41 -2.66
CA PHE A 34 -11.13 -9.40 -3.71
C PHE A 34 -12.02 -8.18 -3.43
N ALA A 35 -13.15 -8.35 -2.74
CA ALA A 35 -14.05 -7.25 -2.41
C ALA A 35 -13.41 -6.28 -1.41
N GLU A 36 -12.73 -6.81 -0.42
CA GLU A 36 -12.00 -6.08 0.61
C GLU A 36 -10.83 -5.32 -0.02
N PHE A 37 -10.04 -6.02 -0.83
CA PHE A 37 -8.94 -5.41 -1.59
C PHE A 37 -9.41 -4.30 -2.53
N ALA A 38 -10.52 -4.51 -3.26
CA ALA A 38 -11.11 -3.49 -4.14
C ALA A 38 -11.60 -2.27 -3.34
N SER A 39 -12.19 -2.49 -2.17
CA SER A 39 -12.64 -1.40 -1.29
C SER A 39 -11.48 -0.54 -0.82
N TRP A 40 -10.36 -1.17 -0.42
CA TRP A 40 -9.13 -0.47 -0.05
C TRP A 40 -8.57 0.34 -1.21
N MET A 41 -8.51 -0.24 -2.42
CA MET A 41 -8.03 0.46 -3.63
C MET A 41 -8.89 1.68 -3.97
N ILE A 42 -10.23 1.56 -3.91
CA ILE A 42 -11.15 2.68 -4.19
C ILE A 42 -10.95 3.80 -3.16
N GLY A 43 -10.81 3.46 -1.89
CA GLY A 43 -10.51 4.42 -0.85
C GLY A 43 -9.19 5.14 -1.06
N GLY A 44 -8.13 4.42 -1.40
CA GLY A 44 -6.82 4.97 -1.75
C GLY A 44 -6.87 5.90 -2.97
N ALA A 45 -7.61 5.52 -4.02
CA ALA A 45 -7.82 6.37 -5.19
C ALA A 45 -8.48 7.70 -4.83
N ARG A 46 -9.49 7.69 -3.97
CA ARG A 46 -10.16 8.91 -3.48
C ARG A 46 -9.22 9.80 -2.66
N GLN A 47 -8.33 9.22 -1.86
CA GLN A 47 -7.31 10.01 -1.15
C GLN A 47 -6.32 10.62 -2.14
N GLN A 48 -5.89 9.85 -3.13
CA GLN A 48 -4.99 10.31 -4.18
C GLN A 48 -5.58 11.44 -5.03
N GLU A 49 -6.88 11.43 -5.31
CA GLU A 49 -7.56 12.54 -5.99
C GLU A 49 -7.54 13.83 -5.18
N ARG A 50 -7.76 13.72 -3.86
CA ARG A 50 -7.84 14.88 -2.97
C ARG A 50 -6.46 15.46 -2.66
N SER A 51 -5.49 14.60 -2.42
CA SER A 51 -4.15 14.98 -1.97
C SER A 51 -3.11 14.00 -2.51
N PRO A 52 -2.69 14.17 -3.77
CA PRO A 52 -1.85 13.21 -4.45
C PRO A 52 -0.47 13.09 -3.80
N LEU A 53 -0.07 11.85 -3.52
CA LEU A 53 1.32 11.51 -3.23
C LEU A 53 2.09 11.49 -4.55
N THR A 54 3.01 12.43 -4.70
CA THR A 54 3.93 12.47 -5.84
C THR A 54 5.08 11.48 -5.62
N ARG A 55 5.90 11.24 -6.66
CA ARG A 55 7.11 10.42 -6.53
C ARG A 55 8.05 10.97 -5.45
N GLU A 56 8.20 12.29 -5.38
CA GLU A 56 9.01 12.96 -4.35
C GLU A 56 8.43 12.73 -2.95
N ALA A 57 7.11 12.78 -2.80
CA ALA A 57 6.43 12.49 -1.54
C ALA A 57 6.65 11.03 -1.10
N MET A 58 6.55 10.08 -2.03
CA MET A 58 6.81 8.67 -1.76
C MET A 58 8.27 8.42 -1.38
N THR A 59 9.23 9.07 -2.05
CA THR A 59 10.65 9.01 -1.69
C THR A 59 10.88 9.54 -0.28
N LEU A 60 10.27 10.67 0.07
CA LEU A 60 10.38 11.23 1.42
C LEU A 60 9.79 10.31 2.49
N LEU A 61 8.68 9.63 2.20
CA LEU A 61 8.08 8.63 3.09
C LEU A 61 9.01 7.41 3.27
N ASP A 62 9.57 6.89 2.17
CA ASP A 62 10.50 5.76 2.19
C ASP A 62 11.77 6.08 3.01
N ASP A 63 12.37 7.24 2.78
CA ASP A 63 13.51 7.73 3.56
C ASP A 63 13.16 7.89 5.04
N ASN A 64 11.95 8.37 5.34
CA ASN A 64 11.46 8.49 6.71
C ASN A 64 11.27 7.14 7.38
N SER A 65 10.66 6.18 6.68
CA SER A 65 10.45 4.81 7.17
C SER A 65 11.77 4.12 7.48
N ARG A 66 12.74 4.20 6.57
CA ARG A 66 14.10 3.66 6.79
C ARG A 66 14.80 4.35 7.95
N ARG A 67 14.76 5.67 8.00
CA ARG A 67 15.37 6.42 9.10
C ARG A 67 14.80 6.06 10.47
N ALA A 68 13.50 5.80 10.54
CA ALA A 68 12.80 5.49 11.79
C ALA A 68 12.99 4.03 12.22
N CYS A 69 13.13 3.08 11.27
CA CYS A 69 12.89 1.67 11.55
C CYS A 69 14.04 0.73 11.13
N ASP A 70 14.96 1.16 10.25
CA ASP A 70 16.06 0.34 9.74
C ASP A 70 16.91 -0.31 10.87
N SER A 71 17.16 0.43 11.94
CA SER A 71 17.99 -0.07 13.05
C SER A 71 17.25 -0.93 14.08
N LEU A 72 15.96 -1.24 13.89
CA LEU A 72 15.17 -1.97 14.89
C LEU A 72 15.62 -3.43 15.08
N ASP A 73 16.24 -4.01 14.09
CA ASP A 73 16.82 -5.36 14.14
C ASP A 73 18.30 -5.37 14.64
N GLY A 74 18.86 -4.18 14.93
CA GLY A 74 20.24 -4.01 15.35
C GLY A 74 21.26 -3.80 14.23
N VAL A 75 20.81 -3.80 12.97
CA VAL A 75 21.63 -3.52 11.77
C VAL A 75 21.12 -2.23 11.12
N LYS A 76 22.01 -1.49 10.48
CA LYS A 76 21.65 -0.30 9.72
C LYS A 76 22.16 -0.46 8.29
N ASP A 77 21.36 -1.13 7.47
CA ASP A 77 21.71 -1.54 6.10
C ASP A 77 20.72 -1.07 5.03
N GLY A 78 19.72 -0.26 5.42
CA GLY A 78 18.68 0.23 4.53
C GLY A 78 17.51 -0.75 4.33
N VAL A 79 17.48 -1.85 5.11
CA VAL A 79 16.42 -2.86 5.07
C VAL A 79 15.66 -2.85 6.39
N ILE A 80 14.34 -2.72 6.34
CA ILE A 80 13.47 -2.89 7.51
C ILE A 80 13.09 -4.37 7.57
N ASN A 81 13.78 -5.14 8.41
CA ASN A 81 13.66 -6.60 8.46
C ASN A 81 12.28 -7.08 8.95
N ASP A 82 11.71 -6.37 9.94
CA ASP A 82 10.32 -6.59 10.35
C ASP A 82 9.53 -5.27 10.29
N PRO A 83 8.88 -4.97 9.16
CA PRO A 83 8.14 -3.72 8.98
C PRO A 83 6.92 -3.57 9.90
N ARG A 84 6.45 -4.66 10.53
CA ARG A 84 5.35 -4.60 11.52
C ARG A 84 5.75 -3.86 12.80
N LEU A 85 7.05 -3.77 13.07
CA LEU A 85 7.59 -3.01 14.19
C LEU A 85 7.71 -1.51 13.89
N CYS A 86 7.51 -1.12 12.62
CA CYS A 86 7.56 0.26 12.17
C CYS A 86 6.18 0.91 12.29
N THR A 87 5.79 1.22 13.51
CA THR A 87 4.47 1.75 13.83
C THR A 87 4.31 3.23 13.44
N GLU A 88 3.06 3.72 13.38
CA GLU A 88 2.77 5.13 13.08
C GLU A 88 3.46 6.09 14.08
N GLU A 89 3.53 5.71 15.35
CA GLU A 89 4.23 6.52 16.37
C GLU A 89 5.73 6.67 16.05
N ARG A 90 6.35 5.66 15.45
CA ARG A 90 7.76 5.73 15.03
C ARG A 90 7.94 6.55 13.78
N LEU A 91 7.00 6.47 12.85
CA LEU A 91 7.03 7.24 11.61
C LEU A 91 6.89 8.74 11.83
N GLU A 92 6.24 9.17 12.92
CA GLU A 92 6.06 10.58 13.29
C GLU A 92 5.65 11.46 12.10
N LEU A 93 4.68 11.01 11.31
CA LEU A 93 4.30 11.62 10.02
C LEU A 93 3.99 13.11 10.14
N ASP A 94 3.49 13.58 11.28
CA ASP A 94 3.22 15.01 11.53
C ASP A 94 4.47 15.88 11.43
N LYS A 95 5.65 15.32 11.71
CA LYS A 95 6.93 16.03 11.58
C LYS A 95 7.35 16.25 10.13
N LEU A 96 6.72 15.55 9.18
CA LEU A 96 6.97 15.73 7.75
C LEU A 96 6.12 16.85 7.15
N VAL A 97 5.14 17.39 7.88
CA VAL A 97 4.27 18.46 7.37
C VAL A 97 5.09 19.72 7.11
N CYS A 98 4.87 20.33 5.94
CA CYS A 98 5.54 21.58 5.55
C CYS A 98 5.25 22.70 6.56
N THR A 99 6.31 23.35 7.02
CA THR A 99 6.20 24.58 7.82
C THR A 99 6.00 25.80 6.92
N SER A 100 5.64 26.94 7.51
CA SER A 100 5.39 28.19 6.76
C SER A 100 6.59 28.54 5.89
N GLY A 101 6.36 28.68 4.58
CA GLY A 101 7.38 29.02 3.59
C GLY A 101 8.22 27.83 3.08
N GLN A 102 8.05 26.63 3.61
CA GLN A 102 8.73 25.43 3.13
C GLN A 102 7.97 24.87 1.90
N THR A 103 8.70 24.55 0.82
CA THR A 103 8.13 24.07 -0.45
C THR A 103 8.77 22.76 -0.95
N SER A 104 9.74 22.22 -0.22
CA SER A 104 10.45 20.98 -0.58
C SER A 104 10.87 20.20 0.67
N ASN A 105 11.13 18.91 0.51
CA ASN A 105 11.46 17.98 1.59
C ASN A 105 10.44 18.00 2.73
N CYS A 106 9.17 18.15 2.38
CA CYS A 106 8.04 18.10 3.30
C CYS A 106 6.80 17.66 2.55
N LEU A 107 5.77 17.28 3.30
CA LEU A 107 4.46 16.89 2.79
C LEU A 107 3.43 17.95 3.13
N THR A 108 2.42 18.13 2.29
CA THR A 108 1.22 18.85 2.72
C THR A 108 0.48 18.03 3.78
N ALA A 109 -0.34 18.69 4.59
CA ALA A 109 -1.18 17.97 5.58
C ALA A 109 -2.06 16.90 4.90
N GLY A 110 -2.64 17.23 3.72
CA GLY A 110 -3.43 16.26 2.97
C GLY A 110 -2.61 15.06 2.46
N GLN A 111 -1.34 15.25 2.08
CA GLN A 111 -0.45 14.14 1.71
C GLN A 111 -0.13 13.24 2.92
N VAL A 112 0.01 13.83 4.10
CA VAL A 112 0.15 13.04 5.33
C VAL A 112 -1.11 12.22 5.60
N ASP A 113 -2.30 12.79 5.39
CA ASP A 113 -3.57 12.07 5.54
C ASP A 113 -3.67 10.92 4.52
N THR A 114 -3.22 11.13 3.28
CA THR A 114 -3.16 10.07 2.27
C THR A 114 -2.19 8.95 2.69
N ALA A 115 -1.00 9.29 3.19
CA ALA A 115 -0.04 8.31 3.68
C ALA A 115 -0.61 7.51 4.88
N ARG A 116 -1.27 8.18 5.83
CA ARG A 116 -1.95 7.52 6.95
C ARG A 116 -3.02 6.53 6.48
N TYR A 117 -3.82 6.93 5.49
CA TYR A 117 -4.80 6.02 4.91
C TYR A 117 -4.14 4.73 4.40
N MET A 118 -2.98 4.85 3.77
CA MET A 118 -2.26 3.69 3.21
C MET A 118 -1.72 2.77 4.30
N TYR A 119 -1.18 3.32 5.38
CA TYR A 119 -0.62 2.53 6.49
C TYR A 119 -1.68 1.98 7.44
N ALA A 120 -2.85 2.59 7.51
CA ALA A 120 -3.88 2.20 8.48
C ALA A 120 -4.70 0.99 8.03
N ASP A 121 -5.00 0.12 8.98
CA ASP A 121 -6.02 -0.91 8.78
C ASP A 121 -7.38 -0.26 8.51
N GLN A 122 -8.12 -0.83 7.57
CA GLN A 122 -9.45 -0.36 7.20
C GLN A 122 -10.53 -1.20 7.87
N PHE A 123 -11.53 -0.55 8.42
CA PHE A 123 -12.63 -1.19 9.12
C PHE A 123 -13.96 -0.81 8.49
N ASP A 124 -14.93 -1.73 8.52
CA ASP A 124 -16.30 -1.46 8.13
C ASP A 124 -17.10 -0.73 9.23
N GLY A 125 -18.37 -0.40 8.94
CA GLY A 125 -19.24 0.28 9.89
C GLY A 125 -19.60 -0.53 11.15
N SER A 126 -19.28 -1.83 11.17
CA SER A 126 -19.44 -2.70 12.35
C SER A 126 -18.16 -2.82 13.19
N GLY A 127 -17.05 -2.28 12.72
CA GLY A 127 -15.73 -2.40 13.34
C GLY A 127 -14.98 -3.68 12.95
N GLN A 128 -15.45 -4.42 11.94
CA GLN A 128 -14.71 -5.55 11.39
C GLN A 128 -13.62 -5.03 10.46
N MET A 129 -12.40 -5.58 10.60
CA MET A 129 -11.30 -5.24 9.69
C MET A 129 -11.60 -5.75 8.29
N VAL A 130 -11.59 -4.85 7.31
CA VAL A 130 -11.83 -5.11 5.89
C VAL A 130 -10.52 -5.35 5.16
N SER A 131 -9.50 -4.56 5.45
CA SER A 131 -8.18 -4.70 4.83
C SER A 131 -7.09 -4.22 5.78
N PRO A 132 -5.98 -4.94 5.89
CA PRO A 132 -4.81 -4.41 6.58
C PRO A 132 -4.20 -3.25 5.81
N GLY A 133 -3.54 -2.35 6.52
CA GLY A 133 -2.71 -1.30 5.93
C GLY A 133 -1.47 -1.86 5.25
N VAL A 134 -0.85 -1.04 4.39
CA VAL A 134 0.42 -1.37 3.75
C VAL A 134 1.57 -1.15 4.74
N LEU A 135 2.49 -2.09 4.78
CA LEU A 135 3.65 -1.99 5.68
C LEU A 135 4.67 -0.96 5.16
N PRO A 136 5.32 -0.18 6.06
CA PRO A 136 6.35 0.79 5.68
C PRO A 136 7.64 0.15 5.15
N GLY A 137 8.39 0.92 4.34
CA GLY A 137 9.75 0.58 3.91
C GLY A 137 9.89 0.18 2.43
N ALA A 138 8.82 0.35 1.63
CA ALA A 138 8.83 0.10 0.19
C ALA A 138 8.05 1.16 -0.61
N GLU A 139 7.88 2.36 -0.06
CA GLU A 139 7.04 3.42 -0.62
C GLU A 139 7.58 3.91 -1.97
N ALA A 140 8.90 3.93 -2.14
CA ALA A 140 9.57 4.31 -3.37
C ALA A 140 9.96 3.12 -4.28
N ALA A 141 9.64 1.88 -3.89
CA ALA A 141 10.01 0.68 -4.64
C ALA A 141 9.19 0.45 -5.94
N GLY A 142 8.20 1.31 -6.20
CA GLY A 142 7.39 1.27 -7.42
C GLY A 142 5.98 0.72 -7.23
N ASP A 143 5.70 -0.04 -6.18
CA ASP A 143 4.37 -0.58 -5.94
C ASP A 143 3.35 0.51 -5.61
N TRP A 144 3.70 1.46 -4.73
CA TRP A 144 2.85 2.60 -4.45
C TRP A 144 2.63 3.45 -5.70
N GLU A 145 3.67 3.67 -6.50
CA GLU A 145 3.55 4.38 -7.77
C GLU A 145 2.60 3.66 -8.72
N PHE A 146 2.75 2.35 -8.86
CA PHE A 146 1.91 1.54 -9.74
C PHE A 146 0.43 1.57 -9.31
N TRP A 147 0.15 1.46 -8.01
CA TRP A 147 -1.22 1.36 -7.50
C TRP A 147 -1.87 2.72 -7.24
N MET A 148 -1.09 3.79 -7.03
CA MET A 148 -1.59 5.10 -6.61
C MET A 148 -1.42 6.21 -7.65
N LEU A 149 -0.38 6.18 -8.45
CA LEU A 149 -0.22 7.16 -9.53
C LEU A 149 -0.89 6.64 -10.80
N LYS A 150 -1.48 7.55 -11.57
CA LYS A 150 -1.94 7.25 -12.94
C LYS A 150 -0.74 6.74 -13.73
N ASN A 151 -0.71 5.45 -14.01
CA ASN A 151 0.34 4.86 -14.81
C ASN A 151 0.13 5.27 -16.28
N PRO A 152 1.04 6.05 -16.89
CA PRO A 152 0.91 6.45 -18.28
C PRO A 152 0.91 5.27 -19.27
N LEU A 153 1.38 4.09 -18.84
CA LEU A 153 1.31 2.85 -19.65
C LEU A 153 -0.08 2.20 -19.65
N LEU A 154 -0.94 2.57 -18.68
CA LEU A 154 -2.32 2.06 -18.56
C LEU A 154 -3.36 3.09 -19.03
N GLY A 155 -2.92 4.29 -19.47
CA GLY A 155 -3.79 5.37 -19.89
C GLY A 155 -4.44 6.11 -18.72
N SER A 156 -5.34 7.07 -19.04
CA SER A 156 -6.16 7.79 -18.04
C SER A 156 -7.12 6.88 -17.29
N ASP A 157 -7.28 5.65 -17.76
CA ASP A 157 -8.14 4.61 -17.23
C ASP A 157 -7.33 3.57 -16.45
N SER A 158 -6.43 4.00 -15.54
CA SER A 158 -5.82 3.06 -14.59
C SER A 158 -6.94 2.32 -13.85
N LEU A 159 -6.72 1.04 -13.50
CA LEU A 159 -7.68 0.22 -12.76
C LEU A 159 -8.31 0.97 -11.57
N ILE A 160 -7.58 1.92 -10.99
CA ILE A 160 -8.01 2.74 -9.86
C ILE A 160 -8.85 3.94 -10.34
N GLY A 161 -8.46 4.63 -11.41
CA GLY A 161 -9.21 5.77 -11.95
C GLY A 161 -10.59 5.34 -12.49
N GLY A 162 -10.67 4.23 -13.22
CA GLY A 162 -11.95 3.70 -13.72
C GLY A 162 -12.89 3.17 -12.66
N MET A 163 -12.40 2.85 -11.45
CA MET A 163 -13.25 2.42 -10.32
C MET A 163 -13.78 3.61 -9.49
N ALA A 164 -13.16 4.78 -9.58
CA ALA A 164 -13.58 5.96 -8.83
C ALA A 164 -14.75 6.70 -9.50
N ASP A 165 -14.95 6.49 -10.78
CA ASP A 165 -16.00 7.15 -11.60
C ASP A 165 -17.32 6.34 -11.69
N THR A 166 -17.43 5.16 -11.04
CA THR A 166 -18.63 4.32 -10.96
C THR A 166 -19.20 4.28 -9.55
#